data_454b788e18839d928e21f6bef8df22f6
#
_entry.id   454b788e18839d928e21f6bef8df22f6
#
_cell.length_a   1.000
_cell.length_b   1.000
_cell.length_c   1.000
_cell.angle_alpha   90.00
_cell.angle_beta   90.00
_cell.angle_gamma   90.00
#
_symmetry.space_group_name_H-M   'P 1'
#
loop_
_entity.id
_entity.type
_entity.pdbx_description
1 polymer ?
#
loop_
_entity_poly.entity_id
_entity_poly.type
_entity_poly.pdbx_seq_one_letter_code
_entity_poly.pdbx_strand_id
1 'polypeptide(L)'
;MTSPSVHPNAFRAFEHAGWENIPASYHAAFGDLTTQTIDPLLEAVDVRRDIRVLDVATGPGYVAAAAAQRGASVVGVDFSAAMVAEARRRYPAVTFQEGDTEELPFPENSFDAVVMNFGLLHLGRPEQALAEAHRVLRAGGRLGFTVWAKPEEAVGFGMVLRAIQHHGSLQVPLPPGPPFFRFSDPAECRRTLLEIGFVAPEVTPVPQVWRLRSPDALCEIMQASTVRTAGLLRAQTSEALQAIRAALRDAVGSYQQGDTIEVPMPAVLATAIKR
;
A
#
# COMPACT_ATOMS: atom_id res chain seq x y z
N MET A 1 3.81 -23.11 -17.57
CA MET A 1 4.21 -23.17 -16.15
C MET A 1 2.99 -22.76 -15.35
N THR A 2 2.45 -23.64 -14.52
CA THR A 2 1.33 -23.31 -13.62
C THR A 2 1.83 -22.32 -12.57
N SER A 3 1.17 -21.17 -12.47
CA SER A 3 1.42 -20.22 -11.37
C SER A 3 1.31 -20.97 -10.04
N PRO A 4 2.20 -20.75 -9.07
CA PRO A 4 2.07 -21.37 -7.76
C PRO A 4 0.70 -21.03 -7.17
N SER A 5 0.03 -22.02 -6.59
CA SER A 5 -1.26 -21.81 -5.96
C SER A 5 -1.11 -20.81 -4.82
N VAL A 6 -1.91 -19.77 -4.81
CA VAL A 6 -1.95 -18.79 -3.72
C VAL A 6 -2.38 -19.51 -2.43
N HIS A 7 -1.66 -19.28 -1.34
CA HIS A 7 -2.00 -19.75 0.00
C HIS A 7 -2.33 -18.55 0.89
N PRO A 8 -3.57 -18.03 0.83
CA PRO A 8 -3.93 -16.74 1.44
C PRO A 8 -3.59 -16.62 2.93
N ASN A 9 -3.83 -17.68 3.71
CA ASN A 9 -3.56 -17.67 5.15
C ASN A 9 -2.05 -17.65 5.47
N ALA A 10 -1.23 -18.41 4.72
CA ALA A 10 0.22 -18.38 4.90
C ALA A 10 0.81 -17.03 4.48
N PHE A 11 0.32 -16.48 3.38
CA PHE A 11 0.70 -15.16 2.91
C PHE A 11 0.31 -14.07 3.92
N ARG A 12 -0.92 -14.11 4.43
CA ARG A 12 -1.40 -13.18 5.47
C ARG A 12 -0.55 -13.26 6.74
N ALA A 13 -0.22 -14.46 7.22
CA ALA A 13 0.64 -14.61 8.39
C ALA A 13 2.05 -14.03 8.17
N PHE A 14 2.60 -14.18 6.97
CA PHE A 14 3.88 -13.59 6.58
C PHE A 14 3.82 -12.07 6.55
N GLU A 15 2.81 -11.48 5.92
CA GLU A 15 2.62 -10.02 5.89
C GLU A 15 2.40 -9.47 7.31
N HIS A 16 1.54 -10.09 8.11
CA HIS A 16 1.29 -9.69 9.50
C HIS A 16 2.58 -9.65 10.32
N ALA A 17 3.33 -10.76 10.33
CA ALA A 17 4.60 -10.83 11.06
C ALA A 17 5.61 -9.76 10.59
N GLY A 18 5.60 -9.43 9.29
CA GLY A 18 6.44 -8.39 8.73
C GLY A 18 6.05 -7.00 9.25
N TRP A 19 4.77 -6.66 9.16
CA TRP A 19 4.25 -5.34 9.54
C TRP A 19 4.33 -5.07 11.05
N GLU A 20 4.25 -6.11 11.90
CA GLU A 20 4.50 -5.98 13.34
C GLU A 20 5.91 -5.46 13.68
N ASN A 21 6.88 -5.67 12.80
CA ASN A 21 8.29 -5.38 13.11
C ASN A 21 8.82 -4.07 12.51
N ILE A 22 8.08 -3.39 11.63
CA ILE A 22 8.63 -2.27 10.86
C ILE A 22 7.92 -0.90 10.97
N PRO A 23 7.04 -0.60 11.96
CA PRO A 23 6.30 0.66 11.95
C PRO A 23 7.18 1.91 11.90
N ALA A 24 8.24 1.95 12.71
CA ALA A 24 9.14 3.09 12.78
C ALA A 24 9.99 3.27 11.51
N SER A 25 10.53 2.17 10.96
CA SER A 25 11.32 2.21 9.72
C SER A 25 10.45 2.54 8.51
N TYR A 26 9.20 2.02 8.46
CA TYR A 26 8.24 2.38 7.42
C TYR A 26 7.93 3.89 7.44
N HIS A 27 7.66 4.46 8.61
CA HIS A 27 7.43 5.90 8.73
C HIS A 27 8.61 6.72 8.21
N ALA A 28 9.82 6.38 8.63
CA ALA A 28 11.03 7.13 8.26
C ALA A 28 11.34 7.06 6.75
N ALA A 29 10.92 5.97 6.08
CA ALA A 29 11.27 5.68 4.71
C ALA A 29 10.17 6.00 3.69
N PHE A 30 8.94 5.64 4.01
CA PHE A 30 7.79 5.73 3.10
C PHE A 30 6.81 6.84 3.48
N GLY A 31 6.90 7.43 4.68
CA GLY A 31 5.95 8.44 5.14
C GLY A 31 5.79 9.58 4.14
N ASP A 32 6.89 10.24 3.76
CA ASP A 32 6.87 11.37 2.83
C ASP A 32 6.45 10.97 1.40
N LEU A 33 6.61 9.71 1.03
CA LEU A 33 6.20 9.21 -0.28
C LEU A 33 4.70 8.91 -0.30
N THR A 34 4.22 8.08 0.63
CA THR A 34 2.83 7.60 0.63
C THR A 34 1.82 8.68 1.03
N THR A 35 2.25 9.74 1.69
CA THR A 35 1.39 10.89 2.02
C THR A 35 1.07 11.77 0.80
N GLN A 36 1.83 11.68 -0.29
CA GLN A 36 1.55 12.44 -1.52
C GLN A 36 0.23 12.03 -2.21
N THR A 37 -0.31 10.85 -1.91
CA THR A 37 -1.61 10.39 -2.43
C THR A 37 -2.80 10.82 -1.57
N ILE A 38 -2.59 11.35 -0.37
CA ILE A 38 -3.66 11.57 0.61
C ILE A 38 -4.70 12.57 0.09
N ASP A 39 -4.26 13.73 -0.36
CA ASP A 39 -5.19 14.74 -0.86
C ASP A 39 -5.98 14.26 -2.08
N PRO A 40 -5.35 13.71 -3.14
CA PRO A 40 -6.08 13.10 -4.25
C PRO A 40 -7.07 12.01 -3.82
N LEU A 41 -6.69 11.14 -2.88
CA LEU A 41 -7.54 10.07 -2.38
C LEU A 41 -8.77 10.63 -1.64
N LEU A 42 -8.56 11.54 -0.70
CA LEU A 42 -9.66 12.11 0.11
C LEU A 42 -10.59 12.99 -0.72
N GLU A 43 -10.09 13.70 -1.73
CA GLU A 43 -10.89 14.48 -2.67
C GLU A 43 -11.76 13.58 -3.55
N ALA A 44 -11.20 12.50 -4.09
CA ALA A 44 -11.90 11.57 -4.97
C ALA A 44 -13.09 10.87 -4.28
N VAL A 45 -13.02 10.66 -2.96
CA VAL A 45 -14.13 10.09 -2.17
C VAL A 45 -14.97 11.14 -1.43
N ASP A 46 -14.79 12.44 -1.75
CA ASP A 46 -15.52 13.58 -1.20
C ASP A 46 -15.47 13.66 0.34
N VAL A 47 -14.26 13.48 0.91
CA VAL A 47 -14.09 13.62 2.37
C VAL A 47 -14.22 15.06 2.80
N ARG A 48 -15.22 15.31 3.64
CA ARG A 48 -15.60 16.64 4.16
C ARG A 48 -16.13 16.56 5.58
N ARG A 49 -16.49 17.71 6.14
CA ARG A 49 -17.07 17.81 7.49
C ARG A 49 -18.33 16.93 7.63
N ASP A 50 -18.47 16.35 8.80
CA ASP A 50 -19.65 15.62 9.29
C ASP A 50 -19.95 14.29 8.56
N ILE A 51 -19.06 13.79 7.68
CA ILE A 51 -19.15 12.42 7.15
C ILE A 51 -18.38 11.42 8.01
N ARG A 52 -18.78 10.14 7.92
CA ARG A 52 -18.08 9.02 8.58
C ARG A 52 -17.15 8.33 7.61
N VAL A 53 -15.87 8.29 7.95
CA VAL A 53 -14.81 7.70 7.12
C VAL A 53 -14.19 6.50 7.85
N LEU A 54 -13.99 5.40 7.13
CA LEU A 54 -13.17 4.27 7.56
C LEU A 54 -11.87 4.26 6.76
N ASP A 55 -10.75 4.32 7.46
CA ASP A 55 -9.41 4.15 6.89
C ASP A 55 -8.93 2.73 7.16
N VAL A 56 -8.92 1.90 6.11
CA VAL A 56 -8.63 0.46 6.16
C VAL A 56 -7.17 0.21 5.82
N ALA A 57 -6.50 -0.65 6.58
CA ALA A 57 -5.05 -0.78 6.57
C ALA A 57 -4.38 0.59 6.81
N THR A 58 -4.82 1.25 7.90
CA THR A 58 -4.48 2.64 8.23
C THR A 58 -2.98 2.86 8.47
N GLY A 59 -2.22 1.80 8.76
CA GLY A 59 -0.81 1.88 9.09
C GLY A 59 -0.53 2.90 10.21
N PRO A 60 0.42 3.83 10.02
CA PRO A 60 0.71 4.88 11.00
C PRO A 60 -0.36 5.98 11.13
N GLY A 61 -1.51 5.86 10.44
CA GLY A 61 -2.68 6.72 10.63
C GLY A 61 -2.70 8.02 9.81
N TYR A 62 -1.90 8.14 8.75
CA TYR A 62 -1.78 9.40 7.99
C TYR A 62 -3.09 9.84 7.32
N VAL A 63 -3.75 8.90 6.64
CA VAL A 63 -5.01 9.19 5.92
C VAL A 63 -6.12 9.50 6.90
N ALA A 64 -6.24 8.70 7.97
CA ALA A 64 -7.21 8.94 9.04
C ALA A 64 -7.05 10.32 9.67
N ALA A 65 -5.81 10.74 9.96
CA ALA A 65 -5.53 12.06 10.52
C ALA A 65 -5.89 13.19 9.56
N ALA A 66 -5.54 13.05 8.27
CA ALA A 66 -5.87 14.04 7.24
C ALA A 66 -7.40 14.15 7.02
N ALA A 67 -8.13 13.03 7.05
CA ALA A 67 -9.57 13.02 6.98
C ALA A 67 -10.22 13.70 8.20
N ALA A 68 -9.70 13.45 9.41
CA ALA A 68 -10.15 14.13 10.63
C ALA A 68 -9.90 15.64 10.59
N GLN A 69 -8.77 16.09 10.02
CA GLN A 69 -8.48 17.52 9.81
C GLN A 69 -9.48 18.19 8.85
N ARG A 70 -10.07 17.45 7.92
CA ARG A 70 -11.17 17.91 7.05
C ARG A 70 -12.54 17.95 7.76
N GLY A 71 -12.58 17.55 9.05
CA GLY A 71 -13.78 17.57 9.89
C GLY A 71 -14.63 16.30 9.80
N ALA A 72 -14.13 15.23 9.21
CA ALA A 72 -14.80 13.94 9.19
C ALA A 72 -14.70 13.21 10.55
N SER A 73 -15.67 12.35 10.83
CA SER A 73 -15.60 11.37 11.93
C SER A 73 -14.90 10.12 11.42
N VAL A 74 -13.71 9.82 11.93
CA VAL A 74 -12.82 8.81 11.34
C VAL A 74 -12.53 7.67 12.29
N VAL A 75 -12.54 6.45 11.77
CA VAL A 75 -11.98 5.26 12.41
C VAL A 75 -10.90 4.68 11.49
N GLY A 76 -9.70 4.45 12.02
CA GLY A 76 -8.63 3.72 11.35
C GLY A 76 -8.56 2.27 11.84
N VAL A 77 -8.41 1.32 10.92
CA VAL A 77 -8.27 -0.10 11.22
C VAL A 77 -7.01 -0.64 10.58
N ASP A 78 -6.24 -1.41 11.35
CA ASP A 78 -5.10 -2.17 10.83
C ASP A 78 -5.03 -3.53 11.51
N PHE A 79 -4.52 -4.54 10.81
CA PHE A 79 -4.36 -5.87 11.39
C PHE A 79 -3.11 -5.99 12.29
N SER A 80 -2.17 -5.04 12.18
CA SER A 80 -0.97 -4.96 12.98
C SER A 80 -1.21 -4.13 14.24
N ALA A 81 -1.08 -4.76 15.41
CA ALA A 81 -1.15 -4.06 16.69
C ALA A 81 -0.06 -2.99 16.82
N ALA A 82 1.13 -3.25 16.26
CA ALA A 82 2.23 -2.30 16.26
C ALA A 82 1.93 -1.05 15.40
N MET A 83 1.28 -1.21 14.25
CA MET A 83 0.82 -0.07 13.44
C MET A 83 -0.25 0.73 14.16
N VAL A 84 -1.24 0.08 14.76
CA VAL A 84 -2.29 0.73 15.57
C VAL A 84 -1.68 1.51 16.74
N ALA A 85 -0.70 0.94 17.44
CA ALA A 85 -0.01 1.63 18.53
C ALA A 85 0.73 2.89 18.04
N GLU A 86 1.39 2.80 16.89
CA GLU A 86 2.08 3.93 16.26
C GLU A 86 1.09 5.03 15.82
N ALA A 87 -0.05 4.64 15.21
CA ALA A 87 -1.10 5.57 14.82
C ALA A 87 -1.69 6.33 16.03
N ARG A 88 -2.02 5.61 17.11
CA ARG A 88 -2.51 6.21 18.36
C ARG A 88 -1.50 7.18 19.00
N ARG A 89 -0.21 6.82 18.96
CA ARG A 89 0.85 7.69 19.47
C ARG A 89 0.96 9.00 18.69
N ARG A 90 0.82 8.93 17.36
CA ARG A 90 0.91 10.10 16.47
C ARG A 90 -0.32 10.97 16.49
N TYR A 91 -1.49 10.36 16.51
CA TYR A 91 -2.77 11.03 16.33
C TYR A 91 -3.77 10.66 17.44
N PRO A 92 -3.51 11.05 18.68
CA PRO A 92 -4.31 10.62 19.85
C PRO A 92 -5.77 11.07 19.80
N ALA A 93 -6.12 12.03 18.97
CA ALA A 93 -7.49 12.51 18.77
C ALA A 93 -8.31 11.66 17.77
N VAL A 94 -7.68 10.72 17.05
CA VAL A 94 -8.34 9.85 16.09
C VAL A 94 -8.53 8.46 16.69
N THR A 95 -9.65 7.83 16.40
CA THR A 95 -9.92 6.46 16.86
C THR A 95 -9.23 5.46 15.95
N PHE A 96 -8.38 4.59 16.54
CA PHE A 96 -7.74 3.49 15.86
C PHE A 96 -8.00 2.18 16.57
N GLN A 97 -8.22 1.11 15.83
CA GLN A 97 -8.43 -0.22 16.38
C GLN A 97 -7.76 -1.29 15.52
N GLU A 98 -7.38 -2.39 16.17
CA GLU A 98 -6.95 -3.60 15.49
C GLU A 98 -8.15 -4.29 14.85
N GLY A 99 -7.97 -4.79 13.64
CA GLY A 99 -9.02 -5.51 12.92
C GLY A 99 -8.57 -6.04 11.57
N ASP A 100 -9.25 -7.09 11.15
CA ASP A 100 -9.01 -7.73 9.86
C ASP A 100 -9.72 -6.99 8.74
N THR A 101 -8.99 -6.60 7.73
CA THR A 101 -9.53 -5.96 6.52
C THR A 101 -10.45 -6.91 5.73
N GLU A 102 -10.20 -8.22 5.81
CA GLU A 102 -10.98 -9.26 5.15
C GLU A 102 -12.25 -9.65 5.96
N GLU A 103 -12.40 -9.12 7.21
CA GLU A 103 -13.56 -9.30 8.10
C GLU A 103 -13.70 -8.06 8.99
N LEU A 104 -14.21 -6.96 8.45
CA LEU A 104 -14.30 -5.68 9.13
C LEU A 104 -15.27 -5.73 10.32
N PRO A 105 -14.86 -5.31 11.54
CA PRO A 105 -15.68 -5.38 12.75
C PRO A 105 -16.73 -4.25 12.84
N PHE A 106 -17.41 -3.96 11.73
CA PHE A 106 -18.43 -2.92 11.66
C PHE A 106 -19.72 -3.45 11.02
N PRO A 107 -20.88 -2.92 11.44
CA PRO A 107 -22.15 -3.21 10.77
C PRO A 107 -22.13 -2.77 9.30
N GLU A 108 -23.00 -3.36 8.50
CA GLU A 108 -23.27 -2.87 7.15
C GLU A 108 -23.79 -1.43 7.17
N ASN A 109 -23.57 -0.70 6.07
CA ASN A 109 -24.09 0.67 5.88
C ASN A 109 -23.69 1.66 6.99
N SER A 110 -22.45 1.57 7.50
CA SER A 110 -21.94 2.36 8.62
C SER A 110 -21.15 3.61 8.22
N PHE A 111 -20.60 3.64 7.00
CA PHE A 111 -19.67 4.69 6.57
C PHE A 111 -20.10 5.35 5.27
N ASP A 112 -19.80 6.64 5.15
CA ASP A 112 -20.02 7.44 3.95
C ASP A 112 -18.86 7.25 2.95
N ALA A 113 -17.65 7.06 3.46
CA ALA A 113 -16.47 6.75 2.65
C ALA A 113 -15.60 5.67 3.31
N VAL A 114 -15.01 4.82 2.49
CA VAL A 114 -13.96 3.86 2.87
C VAL A 114 -12.73 4.17 2.04
N VAL A 115 -11.58 4.31 2.68
CA VAL A 115 -10.30 4.57 2.03
C VAL A 115 -9.27 3.50 2.39
N MET A 116 -8.36 3.19 1.46
CA MET A 116 -7.27 2.25 1.68
C MET A 116 -6.02 2.72 0.92
N ASN A 117 -5.07 3.30 1.62
CA ASN A 117 -3.86 3.84 1.00
C ASN A 117 -2.73 2.81 1.01
N PHE A 118 -2.40 2.24 -0.15
CA PHE A 118 -1.38 1.18 -0.33
C PHE A 118 -1.59 -0.09 0.52
N GLY A 119 -2.81 -0.34 1.03
CA GLY A 119 -3.11 -1.53 1.84
C GLY A 119 -3.45 -2.76 0.99
N LEU A 120 -4.21 -2.60 -0.09
CA LEU A 120 -4.79 -3.69 -0.89
C LEU A 120 -3.76 -4.70 -1.40
N LEU A 121 -2.56 -4.24 -1.75
CA LEU A 121 -1.49 -5.07 -2.30
C LEU A 121 -0.83 -6.02 -1.27
N HIS A 122 -1.16 -5.89 0.01
CA HIS A 122 -0.66 -6.70 1.11
C HIS A 122 -1.64 -7.77 1.60
N LEU A 123 -2.82 -7.85 0.98
CA LEU A 123 -3.89 -8.75 1.40
C LEU A 123 -3.81 -10.12 0.72
N GLY A 124 -4.18 -11.15 1.47
CA GLY A 124 -4.27 -12.51 0.94
C GLY A 124 -5.50 -12.74 0.07
N ARG A 125 -6.59 -12.02 0.39
CA ARG A 125 -7.89 -12.06 -0.33
C ARG A 125 -8.38 -10.64 -0.60
N PRO A 126 -7.75 -9.91 -1.53
CA PRO A 126 -8.09 -8.51 -1.79
C PRO A 126 -9.55 -8.29 -2.21
N GLU A 127 -10.17 -9.26 -2.92
CA GLU A 127 -11.59 -9.20 -3.28
C GLU A 127 -12.49 -9.27 -2.04
N GLN A 128 -12.12 -10.07 -1.05
CA GLN A 128 -12.87 -10.16 0.21
C GLN A 128 -12.82 -8.82 0.96
N ALA A 129 -11.66 -8.18 1.01
CA ALA A 129 -11.52 -6.87 1.63
C ALA A 129 -12.33 -5.78 0.89
N LEU A 130 -12.35 -5.81 -0.44
CA LEU A 130 -13.19 -4.91 -1.23
C LEU A 130 -14.67 -5.20 -1.04
N ALA A 131 -15.07 -6.46 -0.87
CA ALA A 131 -16.46 -6.84 -0.54
C ALA A 131 -16.86 -6.36 0.86
N GLU A 132 -15.96 -6.45 1.84
CA GLU A 132 -16.17 -5.89 3.18
C GLU A 132 -16.30 -4.35 3.15
N ALA A 133 -15.43 -3.67 2.38
CA ALA A 133 -15.56 -2.24 2.14
C ALA A 133 -16.94 -1.88 1.53
N HIS A 134 -17.41 -2.67 0.55
CA HIS A 134 -18.74 -2.51 -0.01
C HIS A 134 -19.84 -2.74 1.04
N ARG A 135 -19.73 -3.77 1.87
CA ARG A 135 -20.70 -4.08 2.93
C ARG A 135 -20.85 -2.93 3.92
N VAL A 136 -19.74 -2.38 4.41
CA VAL A 136 -19.77 -1.34 5.44
C VAL A 136 -20.10 0.05 4.92
N LEU A 137 -19.96 0.31 3.62
CA LEU A 137 -20.41 1.55 2.98
C LEU A 137 -21.94 1.65 2.97
N ARG A 138 -22.47 2.86 3.11
CA ARG A 138 -23.88 3.20 2.86
C ARG A 138 -24.17 3.22 1.37
N ALA A 139 -25.44 3.13 1.00
CA ALA A 139 -25.86 3.44 -0.37
C ALA A 139 -25.42 4.88 -0.74
N GLY A 140 -24.83 5.05 -1.92
CA GLY A 140 -24.21 6.32 -2.33
C GLY A 140 -22.82 6.58 -1.74
N GLY A 141 -22.36 5.75 -0.80
CA GLY A 141 -21.03 5.85 -0.20
C GLY A 141 -19.91 5.52 -1.20
N ARG A 142 -18.72 6.05 -0.97
CA ARG A 142 -17.58 6.00 -1.89
C ARG A 142 -16.43 5.16 -1.33
N LEU A 143 -15.90 4.29 -2.18
CA LEU A 143 -14.62 3.61 -1.96
C LEU A 143 -13.52 4.36 -2.71
N GLY A 144 -12.35 4.50 -2.08
CA GLY A 144 -11.11 4.91 -2.75
C GLY A 144 -9.94 4.09 -2.24
N PHE A 145 -9.09 3.60 -3.15
CA PHE A 145 -7.85 2.97 -2.75
C PHE A 145 -6.71 3.34 -3.69
N THR A 146 -5.49 3.29 -3.16
CA THR A 146 -4.28 3.48 -3.94
C THR A 146 -3.43 2.22 -3.94
N VAL A 147 -2.73 1.99 -5.05
CA VAL A 147 -1.68 0.98 -5.21
C VAL A 147 -0.52 1.58 -5.99
N TRP A 148 0.64 0.93 -5.99
CA TRP A 148 1.74 1.34 -6.85
C TRP A 148 1.37 1.15 -8.32
N ALA A 149 1.83 2.04 -9.18
CA ALA A 149 1.80 1.84 -10.64
C ALA A 149 2.68 0.64 -11.03
N LYS A 150 2.62 0.23 -12.29
CA LYS A 150 3.44 -0.89 -12.80
C LYS A 150 4.95 -0.62 -12.59
N PRO A 151 5.80 -1.68 -12.47
CA PRO A 151 7.23 -1.50 -12.21
C PRO A 151 7.97 -0.65 -13.26
N GLU A 152 7.42 -0.53 -14.46
CA GLU A 152 7.96 0.31 -15.53
C GLU A 152 7.81 1.80 -15.21
N GLU A 153 6.78 2.16 -14.45
CA GLU A 153 6.43 3.52 -14.05
C GLU A 153 6.87 3.83 -12.60
N ALA A 154 6.60 2.89 -11.67
CA ALA A 154 7.07 2.95 -10.28
C ALA A 154 8.55 2.55 -10.22
N VAL A 155 9.40 3.47 -10.68
CA VAL A 155 10.80 3.23 -11.05
C VAL A 155 11.61 2.57 -9.96
N GLY A 156 11.40 2.96 -8.69
CA GLY A 156 12.11 2.36 -7.55
C GLY A 156 11.87 0.86 -7.43
N PHE A 157 10.61 0.39 -7.54
CA PHE A 157 10.31 -1.04 -7.56
C PHE A 157 10.86 -1.71 -8.82
N GLY A 158 10.75 -1.05 -9.98
CA GLY A 158 11.30 -1.55 -11.23
C GLY A 158 12.81 -1.78 -11.18
N MET A 159 13.57 -0.87 -10.57
CA MET A 159 15.01 -1.02 -10.34
C MET A 159 15.31 -2.27 -9.49
N VAL A 160 14.61 -2.41 -8.35
CA VAL A 160 14.83 -3.54 -7.43
C VAL A 160 14.53 -4.87 -8.10
N LEU A 161 13.39 -4.99 -8.78
CA LEU A 161 13.01 -6.24 -9.45
C LEU A 161 14.00 -6.60 -10.58
N ARG A 162 14.41 -5.62 -11.38
CA ARG A 162 15.44 -5.84 -12.43
C ARG A 162 16.78 -6.24 -11.84
N ALA A 163 17.23 -5.58 -10.78
CA ALA A 163 18.49 -5.93 -10.12
C ALA A 163 18.47 -7.36 -9.57
N ILE A 164 17.37 -7.78 -8.91
CA ILE A 164 17.19 -9.15 -8.43
C ILE A 164 17.16 -10.14 -9.61
N GLN A 165 16.45 -9.81 -10.69
CA GLN A 165 16.35 -10.69 -11.86
C GLN A 165 17.70 -10.93 -12.57
N HIS A 166 18.58 -9.92 -12.61
CA HIS A 166 19.87 -10.00 -13.27
C HIS A 166 20.97 -10.62 -12.41
N HIS A 167 20.93 -10.40 -11.11
CA HIS A 167 22.04 -10.77 -10.21
C HIS A 167 21.66 -11.82 -9.15
N GLY A 168 20.40 -12.18 -9.04
CA GLY A 168 19.88 -13.10 -8.04
C GLY A 168 18.72 -13.94 -8.55
N SER A 169 17.74 -14.21 -7.69
CA SER A 169 16.56 -15.00 -8.02
C SER A 169 15.29 -14.37 -7.48
N LEU A 170 14.25 -14.27 -8.32
CA LEU A 170 12.88 -13.97 -7.90
C LEU A 170 12.15 -15.23 -7.36
N GLN A 171 12.70 -16.42 -7.63
CA GLN A 171 12.15 -17.69 -7.14
C GLN A 171 12.79 -18.02 -5.79
N VAL A 172 12.17 -17.56 -4.73
CA VAL A 172 12.62 -17.74 -3.35
C VAL A 172 11.50 -18.35 -2.50
N PRO A 173 11.81 -19.01 -1.37
CA PRO A 173 10.81 -19.71 -0.55
C PRO A 173 10.00 -18.73 0.32
N LEU A 174 9.25 -17.82 -0.33
CA LEU A 174 8.28 -16.97 0.33
C LEU A 174 6.86 -17.50 0.09
N PRO A 175 5.95 -17.31 1.03
CA PRO A 175 4.55 -17.67 0.84
C PRO A 175 3.98 -17.00 -0.43
N PRO A 176 3.42 -17.77 -1.39
CA PRO A 176 2.84 -17.20 -2.58
C PRO A 176 1.57 -16.43 -2.25
N GLY A 177 1.54 -15.16 -2.64
CA GLY A 177 0.40 -14.25 -2.50
C GLY A 177 -0.13 -13.77 -3.85
N PRO A 178 -1.18 -12.95 -3.86
CA PRO A 178 -1.65 -12.29 -5.06
C PRO A 178 -0.54 -11.49 -5.75
N PRO A 179 -0.58 -11.31 -7.08
CA PRO A 179 0.41 -10.49 -7.78
C PRO A 179 0.42 -9.06 -7.22
N PHE A 180 1.60 -8.59 -6.80
CA PHE A 180 1.77 -7.31 -6.10
C PHE A 180 1.26 -6.10 -6.90
N PHE A 181 1.44 -6.13 -8.22
CA PHE A 181 1.01 -5.07 -9.13
C PHE A 181 -0.31 -5.37 -9.86
N ARG A 182 -1.12 -6.30 -9.35
CA ARG A 182 -2.37 -6.71 -10.00
C ARG A 182 -3.30 -5.52 -10.26
N PHE A 183 -3.52 -4.70 -9.25
CA PHE A 183 -4.41 -3.53 -9.32
C PHE A 183 -3.74 -2.28 -9.91
N SER A 184 -2.49 -2.39 -10.40
CA SER A 184 -1.90 -1.35 -11.27
C SER A 184 -2.53 -1.31 -12.66
N ASP A 185 -3.27 -2.37 -13.04
CA ASP A 185 -4.01 -2.42 -14.29
C ASP A 185 -5.40 -1.81 -14.12
N PRO A 186 -5.73 -0.71 -14.82
CA PRO A 186 -7.04 -0.08 -14.73
C PRO A 186 -8.20 -0.99 -15.15
N ALA A 187 -7.97 -1.92 -16.08
CA ALA A 187 -9.01 -2.85 -16.50
C ALA A 187 -9.34 -3.85 -15.39
N GLU A 188 -8.32 -4.35 -14.72
CA GLU A 188 -8.46 -5.25 -13.56
C GLU A 188 -9.19 -4.57 -12.39
N CYS A 189 -8.82 -3.31 -12.07
CA CYS A 189 -9.53 -2.53 -11.04
C CYS A 189 -11.03 -2.42 -11.37
N ARG A 190 -11.35 -1.96 -12.58
CA ARG A 190 -12.76 -1.76 -12.98
C ARG A 190 -13.53 -3.07 -12.95
N ARG A 191 -12.96 -4.13 -13.52
CA ARG A 191 -13.59 -5.46 -13.55
C ARG A 191 -13.91 -5.94 -12.13
N THR A 192 -12.92 -5.93 -11.25
CA THR A 192 -13.07 -6.42 -9.86
C THR A 192 -14.10 -5.60 -9.08
N LEU A 193 -14.08 -4.28 -9.20
CA LEU A 193 -15.04 -3.40 -8.51
C LEU A 193 -16.48 -3.62 -9.00
N LEU A 194 -16.68 -3.79 -10.31
CA LEU A 194 -18.01 -4.10 -10.89
C LEU A 194 -18.51 -5.48 -10.46
N GLU A 195 -17.66 -6.49 -10.43
CA GLU A 195 -18.01 -7.85 -9.98
C GLU A 195 -18.45 -7.90 -8.51
N ILE A 196 -17.88 -7.04 -7.65
CA ILE A 196 -18.27 -6.92 -6.24
C ILE A 196 -19.61 -6.20 -6.07
N GLY A 197 -20.04 -5.41 -7.06
CA GLY A 197 -21.30 -4.66 -7.03
C GLY A 197 -21.16 -3.14 -6.91
N PHE A 198 -19.93 -2.63 -6.95
CA PHE A 198 -19.72 -1.19 -7.09
C PHE A 198 -20.15 -0.70 -8.46
N VAL A 199 -20.44 0.61 -8.56
CA VAL A 199 -20.77 1.29 -9.81
C VAL A 199 -19.82 2.44 -10.07
N ALA A 200 -19.77 2.89 -11.35
CA ALA A 200 -18.95 4.01 -11.78
C ALA A 200 -17.46 3.94 -11.32
N PRO A 201 -16.74 2.82 -11.55
CA PRO A 201 -15.36 2.74 -11.18
C PRO A 201 -14.49 3.68 -12.04
N GLU A 202 -13.74 4.55 -11.37
CA GLU A 202 -12.74 5.43 -12.00
C GLU A 202 -11.34 5.01 -11.56
N VAL A 203 -10.39 5.12 -12.48
CA VAL A 203 -8.98 4.76 -12.21
C VAL A 203 -8.10 5.81 -12.85
N THR A 204 -7.29 6.48 -12.02
CA THR A 204 -6.43 7.60 -12.42
C THR A 204 -5.01 7.45 -11.87
N PRO A 205 -3.99 7.89 -12.61
CA PRO A 205 -2.64 7.96 -12.07
C PRO A 205 -2.49 9.13 -11.09
N VAL A 206 -1.69 8.91 -10.04
CA VAL A 206 -1.28 9.95 -9.10
C VAL A 206 0.24 10.07 -9.15
N PRO A 207 0.77 11.20 -9.64
CA PRO A 207 2.21 11.42 -9.66
C PRO A 207 2.78 11.47 -8.25
N GLN A 208 3.89 10.78 -8.03
CA GLN A 208 4.65 10.81 -6.79
C GLN A 208 6.14 10.79 -7.09
N VAL A 209 6.93 11.39 -6.22
CA VAL A 209 8.38 11.40 -6.30
C VAL A 209 8.98 10.96 -4.98
N TRP A 210 9.84 9.96 -5.04
CA TRP A 210 10.60 9.51 -3.88
C TRP A 210 11.93 10.24 -3.78
N ARG A 211 12.09 11.04 -2.74
CA ARG A 211 13.33 11.74 -2.45
C ARG A 211 14.25 10.85 -1.63
N LEU A 212 15.35 10.45 -2.22
CA LEU A 212 16.35 9.59 -1.58
C LEU A 212 17.55 10.43 -1.11
N ARG A 213 18.09 10.05 0.05
CA ARG A 213 19.21 10.78 0.68
C ARG A 213 20.58 10.40 0.11
N SER A 214 20.68 9.22 -0.52
CA SER A 214 21.90 8.71 -1.12
C SER A 214 21.56 7.65 -2.18
N PRO A 215 22.47 7.30 -3.09
CA PRO A 215 22.30 6.21 -4.04
C PRO A 215 22.08 4.84 -3.37
N ASP A 216 22.60 4.63 -2.16
CA ASP A 216 22.42 3.39 -1.41
C ASP A 216 21.05 3.29 -0.71
N ALA A 217 20.38 4.42 -0.49
CA ALA A 217 19.17 4.51 0.33
C ALA A 217 18.03 3.59 -0.19
N LEU A 218 17.89 3.40 -1.51
CA LEU A 218 16.85 2.55 -2.06
C LEU A 218 16.96 1.11 -1.55
N CYS A 219 18.17 0.53 -1.61
CA CYS A 219 18.39 -0.84 -1.16
C CYS A 219 18.16 -0.97 0.36
N GLU A 220 18.68 -0.03 1.14
CA GLU A 220 18.56 0.00 2.59
C GLU A 220 17.09 0.09 3.02
N ILE A 221 16.34 0.99 2.42
CA ILE A 221 14.91 1.18 2.68
C ILE A 221 14.12 -0.08 2.32
N MET A 222 14.35 -0.64 1.15
CA MET A 222 13.64 -1.84 0.72
C MET A 222 13.89 -3.04 1.63
N GLN A 223 15.08 -3.15 2.21
CA GLN A 223 15.41 -4.20 3.18
C GLN A 223 14.83 -3.97 4.57
N ALA A 224 14.74 -2.71 5.01
CA ALA A 224 14.35 -2.37 6.38
C ALA A 224 12.86 -2.05 6.54
N SER A 225 12.18 -1.61 5.47
CA SER A 225 10.87 -0.94 5.57
C SER A 225 9.80 -1.55 4.67
N THR A 226 10.06 -2.73 4.09
CA THR A 226 9.07 -3.50 3.32
C THR A 226 8.99 -4.94 3.82
N VAL A 227 7.93 -5.65 3.48
CA VAL A 227 7.76 -7.07 3.85
C VAL A 227 8.20 -7.98 2.69
N ARG A 228 7.48 -7.97 1.58
CA ARG A 228 7.77 -8.87 0.44
C ARG A 228 9.11 -8.59 -0.22
N THR A 229 9.41 -7.32 -0.51
CA THR A 229 10.67 -6.94 -1.15
C THR A 229 11.87 -7.23 -0.25
N ALA A 230 11.74 -6.95 1.05
CA ALA A 230 12.75 -7.34 2.03
C ALA A 230 12.95 -8.86 2.08
N GLY A 231 11.86 -9.64 2.03
CA GLY A 231 11.92 -11.10 1.93
C GLY A 231 12.68 -11.58 0.71
N LEU A 232 12.40 -11.01 -0.47
CA LEU A 232 13.14 -11.29 -1.70
C LEU A 232 14.63 -10.99 -1.56
N LEU A 233 14.99 -9.83 -1.01
CA LEU A 233 16.39 -9.42 -0.85
C LEU A 233 17.13 -10.26 0.19
N ARG A 234 16.49 -10.61 1.32
CA ARG A 234 17.09 -11.47 2.37
C ARG A 234 17.34 -12.92 1.90
N ALA A 235 16.56 -13.38 0.95
CA ALA A 235 16.70 -14.76 0.42
C ALA A 235 17.80 -14.89 -0.64
N GLN A 236 18.51 -13.81 -1.01
CA GLN A 236 19.62 -13.85 -1.94
C GLN A 236 20.91 -14.35 -1.26
N THR A 237 21.83 -14.92 -2.04
CA THR A 237 23.18 -15.19 -1.53
C THR A 237 23.92 -13.89 -1.23
N SER A 238 24.98 -13.94 -0.42
CA SER A 238 25.76 -12.74 -0.09
C SER A 238 26.35 -12.07 -1.33
N GLU A 239 26.84 -12.88 -2.29
CA GLU A 239 27.41 -12.42 -3.57
C GLU A 239 26.33 -11.75 -4.43
N ALA A 240 25.16 -12.39 -4.57
CA ALA A 240 24.06 -11.85 -5.32
C ALA A 240 23.57 -10.53 -4.70
N LEU A 241 23.44 -10.47 -3.37
CA LEU A 241 23.01 -9.27 -2.68
C LEU A 241 24.00 -8.10 -2.85
N GLN A 242 25.31 -8.37 -2.85
CA GLN A 242 26.32 -7.35 -3.13
C GLN A 242 26.19 -6.81 -4.56
N ALA A 243 26.01 -7.70 -5.55
CA ALA A 243 25.81 -7.30 -6.94
C ALA A 243 24.51 -6.50 -7.14
N ILE A 244 23.41 -6.93 -6.48
CA ILE A 244 22.14 -6.19 -6.46
C ILE A 244 22.33 -4.80 -5.89
N ARG A 245 23.03 -4.64 -4.76
CA ARG A 245 23.30 -3.34 -4.13
C ARG A 245 24.09 -2.42 -5.06
N ALA A 246 25.12 -2.94 -5.71
CA ALA A 246 25.92 -2.18 -6.67
C ALA A 246 25.05 -1.70 -7.85
N ALA A 247 24.28 -2.60 -8.45
CA ALA A 247 23.37 -2.27 -9.55
C ALA A 247 22.31 -1.22 -9.16
N LEU A 248 21.76 -1.31 -7.94
CA LEU A 248 20.80 -0.34 -7.43
C LEU A 248 21.46 1.02 -7.20
N ARG A 249 22.65 1.07 -6.64
CA ARG A 249 23.40 2.32 -6.44
C ARG A 249 23.63 3.04 -7.77
N ASP A 250 24.08 2.32 -8.79
CA ASP A 250 24.32 2.86 -10.12
C ASP A 250 23.01 3.36 -10.77
N ALA A 251 21.93 2.56 -10.68
CA ALA A 251 20.63 2.92 -11.22
C ALA A 251 20.04 4.15 -10.55
N VAL A 252 20.10 4.24 -9.21
CA VAL A 252 19.62 5.39 -8.43
C VAL A 252 20.47 6.64 -8.73
N GLY A 253 21.78 6.47 -8.88
CA GLY A 253 22.70 7.56 -9.23
C GLY A 253 22.32 8.29 -10.53
N SER A 254 21.68 7.60 -11.48
CA SER A 254 21.20 8.23 -12.72
C SER A 254 20.03 9.21 -12.53
N TYR A 255 19.40 9.19 -11.35
CA TYR A 255 18.32 10.13 -10.96
C TYR A 255 18.83 11.28 -10.08
N GLN A 256 20.12 11.37 -9.87
CA GLN A 256 20.71 12.47 -9.12
C GLN A 256 20.71 13.77 -9.92
N GLN A 257 20.16 14.84 -9.32
CA GLN A 257 20.13 16.20 -9.87
C GLN A 257 20.68 17.16 -8.80
N GLY A 258 21.93 17.53 -8.94
CA GLY A 258 22.63 18.31 -7.91
C GLY A 258 22.72 17.53 -6.60
N ASP A 259 22.21 18.10 -5.52
CA ASP A 259 22.20 17.49 -4.18
C ASP A 259 20.96 16.62 -3.92
N THR A 260 20.05 16.48 -4.88
CA THR A 260 18.81 15.72 -4.72
C THR A 260 18.79 14.48 -5.59
N ILE A 261 18.15 13.42 -5.11
CA ILE A 261 17.84 12.21 -5.88
C ILE A 261 16.32 12.06 -5.87
N GLU A 262 15.70 12.20 -7.05
CA GLU A 262 14.26 12.15 -7.20
C GLU A 262 13.86 11.00 -8.12
N VAL A 263 13.31 9.93 -7.52
CA VAL A 263 12.89 8.73 -8.25
C VAL A 263 11.37 8.75 -8.46
N PRO A 264 10.87 8.70 -9.70
CA PRO A 264 9.43 8.62 -9.97
C PRO A 264 8.81 7.36 -9.36
N MET A 265 7.75 7.56 -8.58
CA MET A 265 7.03 6.47 -7.89
C MET A 265 5.51 6.69 -7.96
N PRO A 266 4.92 6.83 -9.15
CA PRO A 266 3.50 7.07 -9.28
C PRO A 266 2.66 5.97 -8.64
N ALA A 267 1.49 6.38 -8.17
CA ALA A 267 0.43 5.48 -7.71
C ALA A 267 -0.71 5.42 -8.74
N VAL A 268 -1.53 4.40 -8.60
CA VAL A 268 -2.85 4.29 -9.22
C VAL A 268 -3.89 4.51 -8.13
N LEU A 269 -4.79 5.46 -8.32
CA LEU A 269 -5.96 5.70 -7.49
C LEU A 269 -7.18 5.11 -8.19
N ALA A 270 -7.86 4.20 -7.53
CA ALA A 270 -9.12 3.65 -7.97
C ALA A 270 -10.24 4.08 -7.01
N THR A 271 -11.38 4.50 -7.56
CA THR A 271 -12.58 4.86 -6.81
C THR A 271 -13.82 4.19 -7.38
N ALA A 272 -14.84 4.01 -6.56
CA ALA A 272 -16.14 3.53 -6.98
C ALA A 272 -17.24 3.90 -5.98
N ILE A 273 -18.49 3.74 -6.36
CA ILE A 273 -19.66 4.10 -5.55
C ILE A 273 -20.45 2.82 -5.23
N LYS A 274 -20.91 2.68 -3.99
CA LYS A 274 -21.92 1.69 -3.63
C LYS A 274 -23.29 2.19 -4.07
N ARG A 275 -24.02 1.36 -4.83
CA ARG A 275 -25.38 1.70 -5.26
C ARG A 275 -26.38 1.67 -4.09
#